data_920e5a6b29939c315e9a1858ab62db22
#
_entry.id   920e5a6b29939c315e9a1858ab62db22
#
_cell.length_a   1.000
_cell.length_b   1.000
_cell.length_c   1.000
_cell.angle_alpha   90.00
_cell.angle_beta   90.00
_cell.angle_gamma   90.00
#
_symmetry.space_group_name_H-M   'P 1'
#
loop_
_entity.id
_entity.type
_entity.pdbx_description
1 polymer ?
#
loop_
_entity_poly.entity_id
_entity_poly.type
_entity_poly.pdbx_seq_one_letter_code
_entity_poly.pdbx_strand_id
1 'polypeptide(L)' 'MKQIAQTLQRYYDVKIEIHNPSVSERRFAGDFKLDDPIEKIFKVMAANEKFRYRIKGGIVDIY' A
#
# COMPACT_ATOMS: atom_id res chain seq x y z
N MET A 1 -2.56 -7.69 -3.10
CA MET A 1 -1.60 -6.66 -2.64
C MET A 1 -0.35 -6.55 -3.53
N LYS A 2 0.20 -7.64 -4.01
CA LYS A 2 1.45 -7.57 -4.80
C LYS A 2 1.37 -6.67 -6.03
N GLN A 3 0.29 -6.78 -6.80
CA GLN A 3 0.11 -5.95 -8.01
C GLN A 3 -0.04 -4.47 -7.66
N ILE A 4 -0.82 -4.18 -6.63
CA ILE A 4 -1.01 -2.81 -6.17
C ILE A 4 0.30 -2.23 -5.66
N ALA A 5 1.05 -3.00 -4.90
CA ALA A 5 2.34 -2.57 -4.39
C ALA A 5 3.31 -2.23 -5.53
N GLN A 6 3.37 -3.06 -6.56
CA GLN A 6 4.21 -2.80 -7.71
C GLN A 6 3.81 -1.50 -8.43
N THR A 7 2.52 -1.30 -8.63
CA THR A 7 2.01 -0.09 -9.26
C THR A 7 2.36 1.15 -8.44
N LEU A 8 2.17 1.09 -7.14
CA LEU A 8 2.48 2.22 -6.26
C LEU A 8 3.98 2.50 -6.18
N GLN A 9 4.80 1.46 -6.15
CA GLN A 9 6.25 1.63 -6.17
C GLN A 9 6.73 2.33 -7.44
N ARG A 10 6.15 1.99 -8.57
CA ARG A 10 6.48 2.65 -9.83
C ARG A 10 6.04 4.10 -9.87
N TYR A 11 4.80 4.34 -9.44
CA TYR A 11 4.19 5.65 -9.59
C TYR A 11 4.73 6.66 -8.59
N TYR A 12 4.97 6.24 -7.37
CA TYR A 12 5.40 7.13 -6.28
C TYR A 12 6.89 7.04 -5.97
N ASP A 13 7.61 6.17 -6.66
CA ASP A 13 9.05 5.96 -6.42
C ASP A 13 9.34 5.65 -4.94
N VAL A 14 8.57 4.71 -4.40
CA VAL A 14 8.73 4.25 -3.01
C VAL A 14 8.98 2.76 -3.00
N LYS A 15 9.55 2.27 -1.90
CA LYS A 15 9.71 0.85 -1.67
C LYS A 15 8.62 0.37 -0.73
N ILE A 16 7.92 -0.69 -1.10
CA ILE A 16 6.85 -1.25 -0.27
C ILE A 16 7.28 -2.64 0.18
N GLU A 17 7.35 -2.82 1.50
CA GLU A 17 7.68 -4.10 2.11
C GLU A 17 6.47 -4.62 2.88
N ILE A 18 6.01 -5.80 2.52
CA ILE A 18 4.85 -6.43 3.16
C ILE A 18 5.37 -7.50 4.11
N HIS A 19 5.22 -7.25 5.40
CA HIS A 19 5.71 -8.16 6.44
C HIS A 19 4.68 -9.20 6.85
N ASN A 20 3.42 -9.03 6.42
CA ASN A 20 2.34 -9.94 6.75
C ASN A 20 1.94 -10.76 5.52
N PRO A 21 2.22 -12.08 5.51
CA PRO A 21 1.88 -12.92 4.35
C PRO A 21 0.39 -12.91 4.00
N SER A 22 -0.48 -12.83 4.99
CA SER A 22 -1.93 -12.76 4.75
C SER A 22 -2.30 -11.53 3.95
N VAL A 23 -1.70 -10.38 4.27
CA VAL A 23 -1.95 -9.15 3.53
C VAL A 23 -1.39 -9.26 2.11
N SER A 24 -0.19 -9.83 1.97
CA SER A 24 0.44 -10.02 0.67
C SER A 24 -0.42 -10.84 -0.29
N GLU A 25 -1.12 -11.83 0.22
CA GLU A 25 -1.95 -12.71 -0.59
C GLU A 25 -3.33 -12.15 -0.89
N ARG A 26 -3.77 -11.12 -0.17
CA ARG A 26 -5.08 -10.52 -0.40
C ARG A 26 -5.12 -9.81 -1.73
N ARG A 27 -6.27 -9.90 -2.39
CA ARG A 27 -6.56 -9.11 -3.57
C ARG A 27 -7.31 -7.86 -3.14
N PHE A 28 -6.81 -6.74 -3.58
CA PHE A 28 -7.46 -5.46 -3.32
C PHE A 28 -8.18 -5.05 -4.58
N ALA A 29 -9.50 -4.96 -4.48
CA ALA A 29 -10.34 -4.47 -5.56
C ALA A 29 -10.80 -3.07 -5.18
N GLY A 30 -10.74 -2.14 -6.12
CA GLY A 30 -11.20 -0.79 -5.90
C GLY A 30 -10.41 0.20 -6.71
N ASP A 31 -11.04 1.31 -7.00
CA ASP A 31 -10.41 2.41 -7.70
C ASP A 31 -9.82 3.37 -6.69
N PHE A 32 -8.54 3.62 -6.80
CA PHE A 32 -7.92 4.72 -6.08
C PHE A 32 -7.24 5.63 -7.10
N LYS A 33 -7.30 6.92 -6.79
CA LYS A 33 -6.70 7.91 -7.67
C LYS A 33 -5.22 8.03 -7.38
N LEU A 34 -4.40 7.83 -8.40
CA LEU A 34 -2.95 7.97 -8.26
C LEU A 34 -2.51 9.43 -8.11
N ASP A 35 -3.45 10.36 -8.17
CA ASP A 35 -3.18 11.78 -7.91
C ASP A 35 -3.11 12.12 -6.43
N ASP A 36 -3.61 11.23 -5.58
CA ASP A 36 -3.60 11.46 -4.14
C ASP A 36 -2.21 11.18 -3.55
N PRO A 37 -1.87 11.82 -2.43
CA PRO A 37 -0.66 11.46 -1.69
C PRO A 37 -0.69 9.99 -1.29
N ILE A 38 0.48 9.34 -1.30
CA ILE A 38 0.56 7.92 -0.97
C ILE A 38 0.03 7.64 0.44
N GLU A 39 0.23 8.57 1.37
CA GLU A 39 -0.29 8.43 2.73
C GLU A 39 -1.80 8.31 2.75
N LYS A 40 -2.48 9.08 1.92
CA LYS A 40 -3.94 9.03 1.83
C LYS A 40 -4.40 7.70 1.25
N ILE A 41 -3.72 7.21 0.24
CA ILE A 41 -4.03 5.93 -0.38
C ILE A 41 -3.93 4.81 0.65
N PHE A 42 -2.84 4.75 1.39
CA PHE A 42 -2.66 3.72 2.41
C PHE A 42 -3.61 3.89 3.58
N LYS A 43 -3.95 5.12 3.93
CA LYS A 43 -4.93 5.36 4.99
C LYS A 43 -6.28 4.76 4.64
N VAL A 44 -6.75 4.97 3.43
CA VAL A 44 -8.02 4.42 2.96
C VAL A 44 -7.94 2.89 2.86
N MET A 45 -6.87 2.38 2.27
CA MET A 45 -6.70 0.94 2.13
C MET A 45 -6.63 0.23 3.49
N ALA A 46 -5.88 0.79 4.43
CA ALA A 46 -5.74 0.20 5.74
C ALA A 46 -7.07 0.18 6.51
N ALA A 47 -7.87 1.24 6.36
CA ALA A 47 -9.18 1.30 6.99
C ALA A 47 -10.14 0.24 6.43
N ASN A 48 -10.09 0.01 5.10
CA ASN A 48 -10.98 -0.94 4.45
C ASN A 48 -10.54 -2.39 4.67
N GLU A 49 -9.24 -2.64 4.66
CA GLU A 49 -8.69 -3.99 4.69
C GLU A 49 -8.08 -4.39 6.03
N LYS A 50 -8.12 -3.48 6.99
CA LYS A 50 -7.70 -3.73 8.38
C LYS A 50 -6.26 -4.23 8.49
N PHE A 51 -5.33 -3.51 7.87
CA PHE A 51 -3.91 -3.76 8.09
C PHE A 51 -3.25 -2.51 8.67
N ARG A 52 -2.04 -2.67 9.16
CA ARG A 52 -1.23 -1.56 9.66
C ARG A 52 -0.14 -1.22 8.66
N TYR A 53 0.24 0.02 8.63
CA TYR A 53 1.32 0.46 7.76
C TYR A 53 2.13 1.56 8.42
N ARG A 54 3.35 1.73 7.93
CA ARG A 54 4.23 2.80 8.37
C ARG A 54 4.96 3.33 7.14
N ILE A 55 4.98 4.65 6.99
CA ILE A 55 5.68 5.31 5.90
C ILE A 55 6.84 6.11 6.50
N LYS A 56 8.05 5.83 6.05
CA LYS A 56 9.23 6.53 6.53
C LYS A 56 10.29 6.56 5.42
N GLY A 57 10.74 7.77 5.07
CA GLY A 57 11.86 7.94 4.15
C GLY A 57 11.72 7.24 2.81
N GLY A 58 10.53 7.26 2.22
CA GLY A 58 10.29 6.60 0.94
C GLY A 58 10.10 5.09 1.04
N ILE A 59 10.02 4.56 2.25
CA ILE A 59 9.76 3.13 2.49
C ILE A 59 8.41 2.99 3.18
N VAL A 60 7.58 2.08 2.66
CA VAL A 60 6.29 1.76 3.25
C VAL A 60 6.35 0.32 3.77
N ASP A 61 6.19 0.17 5.07
CA ASP A 61 6.12 -1.14 5.71
C ASP A 61 4.66 -1.47 6.01
N ILE A 62 4.23 -2.66 5.61
CA ILE A 62 2.86 -3.14 5.83
C ILE A 62 2.92 -4.35 6.77
N TYR A 63 2.13 -4.28 7.83
CA TYR A 63 2.12 -5.31 8.88
C TYR A 63 0.82 -6.08 8.96
#